data_f7949a43355236c4462a2a7021b9ea3d
#
_entry.id   f7949a43355236c4462a2a7021b9ea3d
#
_cell.length_a   1.000
_cell.length_b   1.000
_cell.length_c   1.000
_cell.angle_alpha   90.00
_cell.angle_beta   90.00
_cell.angle_gamma   90.00
#
_symmetry.space_group_name_H-M   'P 1'
#
loop_
_entity.id
_entity.type
_entity.pdbx_description
1 polymer ?
#
loop_
_entity_poly.entity_id
_entity_poly.type
_entity_poly.pdbx_seq_one_letter_code
_entity_poly.pdbx_strand_id
1 'polypeptide(L)'
;MKRKFSSVSFEFFNNKGKFYKGNLHGHSNHSDGKLAPEEVCKEYIEIGYDFISITDHFLEMFNYPITTPELRIKNFTVIPGAELHSSKMENGELWHMLALGLKDNFKPPNQPNFLINKKSENIERLSARLFDAGAFICLTHPEWNGMTLQDTLEFKHVHAIEIYNHSCAIECERGSGVAVLDQILNHGKELNIIATDDSHFHIEDAFGGWVMVKS
;
A
#
# COMPACT_ATOMS: atom_id res chain seq x y z
N MET A 1 -9.89 20.61 -47.80
CA MET A 1 -9.12 19.41 -47.38
C MET A 1 -9.67 18.87 -46.08
N LYS A 2 -10.46 17.77 -46.13
CA LYS A 2 -11.05 17.15 -44.91
C LYS A 2 -9.97 16.27 -44.27
N ARG A 3 -9.50 16.62 -43.06
CA ARG A 3 -8.64 15.74 -42.27
C ARG A 3 -9.46 14.52 -41.85
N LYS A 4 -9.07 13.33 -42.31
CA LYS A 4 -9.57 12.05 -41.77
C LYS A 4 -8.91 11.86 -40.41
N PHE A 5 -9.67 11.95 -39.35
CA PHE A 5 -9.26 11.44 -38.05
C PHE A 5 -9.42 9.92 -38.09
N SER A 6 -8.33 9.19 -38.02
CA SER A 6 -8.39 7.75 -37.75
C SER A 6 -8.75 7.60 -36.27
N SER A 7 -9.87 6.95 -35.97
CA SER A 7 -10.18 6.53 -34.61
C SER A 7 -9.19 5.44 -34.19
N VAL A 8 -8.38 5.71 -33.19
CA VAL A 8 -7.57 4.69 -32.53
C VAL A 8 -8.42 4.14 -31.39
N SER A 9 -8.81 2.87 -31.46
CA SER A 9 -9.45 2.19 -30.35
C SER A 9 -8.39 1.43 -29.55
N PHE A 10 -8.34 1.69 -28.24
CA PHE A 10 -7.51 0.93 -27.30
C PHE A 10 -8.41 0.04 -26.47
N GLU A 11 -8.14 -1.25 -26.48
CA GLU A 11 -8.69 -2.18 -25.48
C GLU A 11 -7.70 -2.26 -24.31
N PHE A 12 -8.04 -1.64 -23.20
CA PHE A 12 -7.21 -1.68 -21.99
C PHE A 12 -7.26 -3.04 -21.30
N PHE A 13 -8.33 -3.80 -21.52
CA PHE A 13 -8.51 -5.12 -20.92
C PHE A 13 -8.99 -6.11 -21.98
N ASN A 14 -8.39 -7.28 -21.94
CA ASN A 14 -8.87 -8.42 -22.73
C ASN A 14 -10.30 -8.83 -22.28
N ASN A 15 -11.17 -9.22 -23.19
CA ASN A 15 -12.55 -9.60 -22.90
C ASN A 15 -12.72 -10.93 -22.12
N LYS A 16 -11.63 -11.68 -21.89
CA LYS A 16 -11.61 -12.91 -21.09
C LYS A 16 -11.24 -12.63 -19.65
N GLY A 17 -11.75 -13.47 -18.73
CA GLY A 17 -11.49 -13.34 -17.29
C GLY A 17 -12.54 -12.49 -16.56
N LYS A 18 -12.37 -12.35 -15.26
CA LYS A 18 -13.22 -11.51 -14.39
C LYS A 18 -12.38 -10.54 -13.58
N PHE A 19 -13.02 -9.52 -13.05
CA PHE A 19 -12.40 -8.61 -12.11
C PHE A 19 -12.58 -9.12 -10.68
N TYR A 20 -11.53 -8.97 -9.89
CA TYR A 20 -11.49 -9.29 -8.47
C TYR A 20 -11.28 -8.02 -7.67
N LYS A 21 -12.10 -7.82 -6.65
CA LYS A 21 -12.05 -6.65 -5.76
C LYS A 21 -11.16 -6.94 -4.56
N GLY A 22 -10.22 -6.07 -4.25
CA GLY A 22 -9.35 -6.24 -3.09
C GLY A 22 -8.93 -4.95 -2.40
N ASN A 23 -8.57 -5.06 -1.12
CA ASN A 23 -7.89 -4.01 -0.38
C ASN A 23 -6.44 -4.43 -0.12
N LEU A 24 -5.50 -3.49 -0.26
CA LEU A 24 -4.07 -3.75 -0.17
C LEU A 24 -3.39 -3.08 1.03
N HIS A 25 -4.16 -2.35 1.86
CA HIS A 25 -3.66 -1.66 3.05
C HIS A 25 -4.70 -1.73 4.16
N GLY A 26 -4.34 -2.32 5.27
CA GLY A 26 -5.18 -2.42 6.46
C GLY A 26 -4.45 -3.10 7.61
N HIS A 27 -4.90 -2.85 8.82
CA HIS A 27 -4.25 -3.24 10.06
C HIS A 27 -5.11 -4.18 10.88
N SER A 28 -4.45 -5.03 11.64
CA SER A 28 -5.06 -5.91 12.63
C SER A 28 -4.50 -5.63 14.03
N ASN A 29 -4.96 -6.37 15.02
CA ASN A 29 -4.43 -6.30 16.38
C ASN A 29 -3.02 -6.91 16.52
N HIS A 30 -2.39 -7.34 15.43
CA HIS A 30 -0.97 -7.65 15.41
C HIS A 30 -0.10 -6.38 15.38
N SER A 31 -0.68 -5.23 15.02
CA SER A 31 -0.09 -3.91 15.25
C SER A 31 -1.04 -3.04 16.08
N ASP A 32 -1.69 -2.10 15.49
CA ASP A 32 -2.54 -1.10 16.15
C ASP A 32 -3.99 -1.09 15.64
N GLY A 33 -4.37 -2.04 14.80
CA GLY A 33 -5.77 -2.26 14.44
C GLY A 33 -6.58 -2.88 15.59
N LYS A 34 -7.88 -2.71 15.55
CA LYS A 34 -8.81 -3.17 16.59
C LYS A 34 -9.14 -4.65 16.52
N LEU A 35 -9.26 -5.20 15.32
CA LEU A 35 -9.77 -6.54 15.06
C LEU A 35 -8.63 -7.56 14.91
N ALA A 36 -8.91 -8.81 15.27
CA ALA A 36 -8.01 -9.91 14.95
C ALA A 36 -7.96 -10.13 13.41
N PRO A 37 -6.85 -10.68 12.86
CA PRO A 37 -6.71 -10.88 11.41
C PRO A 37 -7.86 -11.64 10.76
N GLU A 38 -8.38 -12.66 11.44
CA GLU A 38 -9.52 -13.46 10.98
C GLU A 38 -10.83 -12.64 10.94
N GLU A 39 -11.00 -11.72 11.88
CA GLU A 39 -12.15 -10.82 11.93
C GLU A 39 -12.06 -9.78 10.81
N VAL A 40 -10.90 -9.18 10.61
CA VAL A 40 -10.64 -8.30 9.44
C VAL A 40 -11.05 -8.99 8.14
N CYS A 41 -10.56 -10.21 7.91
CA CYS A 41 -10.91 -10.96 6.70
C CYS A 41 -12.42 -11.19 6.56
N LYS A 42 -13.13 -11.51 7.65
CA LYS A 42 -14.58 -11.74 7.61
C LYS A 42 -15.35 -10.48 7.21
N GLU A 43 -14.98 -9.33 7.77
CA GLU A 43 -15.60 -8.04 7.41
C GLU A 43 -15.47 -7.75 5.91
N TYR A 44 -14.27 -7.93 5.33
CA TYR A 44 -14.05 -7.72 3.89
C TYR A 44 -14.79 -8.73 3.02
N ILE A 45 -14.89 -10.00 3.44
CA ILE A 45 -15.64 -11.04 2.74
C ILE A 45 -17.13 -10.69 2.71
N GLU A 46 -17.70 -10.25 3.83
CA GLU A 46 -19.13 -9.89 3.93
C GLU A 46 -19.52 -8.75 2.99
N ILE A 47 -18.59 -7.82 2.75
CA ILE A 47 -18.78 -6.70 1.79
C ILE A 47 -18.42 -7.10 0.35
N GLY A 48 -18.03 -8.35 0.10
CA GLY A 48 -17.83 -8.89 -1.24
C GLY A 48 -16.45 -8.62 -1.85
N TYR A 49 -15.42 -8.49 -1.02
CA TYR A 49 -14.04 -8.50 -1.51
C TYR A 49 -13.58 -9.92 -1.83
N ASP A 50 -12.72 -10.06 -2.82
CA ASP A 50 -12.14 -11.33 -3.25
C ASP A 50 -10.76 -11.57 -2.63
N PHE A 51 -10.06 -10.51 -2.23
CA PHE A 51 -8.73 -10.59 -1.60
C PHE A 51 -8.42 -9.39 -0.70
N ILE A 52 -7.46 -9.58 0.19
CA ILE A 52 -6.92 -8.53 1.07
C ILE A 52 -5.42 -8.75 1.30
N SER A 53 -4.70 -7.67 1.58
CA SER A 53 -3.42 -7.72 2.31
C SER A 53 -3.61 -7.05 3.67
N ILE A 54 -3.32 -7.77 4.76
CA ILE A 54 -3.20 -7.18 6.08
C ILE A 54 -1.74 -6.75 6.21
N THR A 55 -1.53 -5.46 6.35
CA THR A 55 -0.22 -4.81 6.27
C THR A 55 0.15 -4.16 7.59
N ASP A 56 0.04 -4.93 8.66
CA ASP A 56 0.42 -4.50 10.00
C ASP A 56 1.79 -3.79 10.03
N HIS A 57 1.95 -2.81 10.91
CA HIS A 57 3.18 -2.04 11.05
C HIS A 57 4.37 -2.93 11.40
N PHE A 58 5.37 -2.99 10.51
CA PHE A 58 6.54 -3.85 10.62
C PHE A 58 7.61 -3.21 11.51
N LEU A 59 7.27 -3.07 12.80
CA LEU A 59 8.08 -2.43 13.85
C LEU A 59 8.45 -3.43 14.95
N GLU A 60 9.59 -3.18 15.63
CA GLU A 60 10.04 -4.02 16.73
C GLU A 60 9.02 -4.09 17.87
N MET A 61 8.36 -2.97 18.20
CA MET A 61 7.33 -2.91 19.24
C MET A 61 6.15 -3.86 18.98
N PHE A 62 5.91 -4.26 17.74
CA PHE A 62 4.90 -5.23 17.32
C PHE A 62 5.50 -6.59 16.93
N ASN A 63 6.80 -6.79 17.21
CA ASN A 63 7.54 -8.00 16.85
C ASN A 63 7.60 -8.26 15.32
N TYR A 64 7.59 -7.21 14.50
CA TYR A 64 7.72 -7.27 13.05
C TYR A 64 6.74 -8.24 12.36
N PRO A 65 5.41 -8.04 12.51
CA PRO A 65 4.43 -8.99 12.00
C PRO A 65 4.40 -9.00 10.45
N ILE A 66 4.28 -10.20 9.88
CA ILE A 66 3.80 -10.43 8.52
C ILE A 66 2.55 -11.28 8.67
N THR A 67 1.40 -10.62 8.61
CA THR A 67 0.14 -11.23 9.02
C THR A 67 -0.46 -12.08 7.91
N THR A 68 -0.55 -13.38 8.17
CA THR A 68 -1.24 -14.35 7.32
C THR A 68 -2.17 -15.18 8.19
N PRO A 69 -3.46 -14.81 8.28
CA PRO A 69 -4.41 -15.58 9.07
C PRO A 69 -4.58 -17.01 8.54
N GLU A 70 -4.80 -17.96 9.43
CA GLU A 70 -4.99 -19.39 9.07
C GLU A 70 -6.37 -19.68 8.45
N LEU A 71 -6.99 -18.70 7.83
CA LEU A 71 -8.30 -18.83 7.19
C LEU A 71 -8.17 -19.46 5.80
N ARG A 72 -8.64 -20.70 5.69
CA ARG A 72 -8.89 -21.34 4.39
C ARG A 72 -10.33 -21.06 3.95
N ILE A 73 -10.56 -19.85 3.45
CA ILE A 73 -11.87 -19.49 2.90
C ILE A 73 -11.83 -19.72 1.39
N LYS A 74 -12.78 -20.50 0.90
CA LYS A 74 -12.93 -20.74 -0.54
C LYS A 74 -13.26 -19.43 -1.25
N ASN A 75 -12.50 -19.11 -2.30
CA ASN A 75 -12.65 -17.91 -3.12
C ASN A 75 -12.24 -16.58 -2.43
N PHE A 76 -11.46 -16.62 -1.36
CA PHE A 76 -10.86 -15.43 -0.78
C PHE A 76 -9.35 -15.63 -0.60
N THR A 77 -8.56 -14.63 -0.94
CA THR A 77 -7.10 -14.70 -0.88
C THR A 77 -6.56 -13.66 0.07
N VAL A 78 -5.68 -14.08 0.99
CA VAL A 78 -4.88 -13.15 1.80
C VAL A 78 -3.47 -13.10 1.21
N ILE A 79 -3.04 -11.90 0.84
CA ILE A 79 -1.69 -11.63 0.34
C ILE A 79 -0.83 -11.25 1.55
N PRO A 80 0.25 -11.98 1.85
CA PRO A 80 1.15 -11.58 2.93
C PRO A 80 1.76 -10.21 2.63
N GLY A 81 1.79 -9.33 3.63
CA GLY A 81 2.31 -7.98 3.45
C GLY A 81 2.62 -7.32 4.78
N ALA A 82 3.21 -6.16 4.70
CA ALA A 82 3.51 -5.33 5.86
C ALA A 82 3.62 -3.86 5.46
N GLU A 83 3.35 -2.95 6.38
CA GLU A 83 3.72 -1.56 6.25
C GLU A 83 5.05 -1.31 6.97
N LEU A 84 6.06 -0.95 6.18
CA LEU A 84 7.41 -0.71 6.66
C LEU A 84 7.69 0.77 6.85
N HIS A 85 8.54 1.04 7.82
CA HIS A 85 8.99 2.38 8.16
C HIS A 85 10.51 2.47 7.98
N SER A 86 10.97 3.65 7.60
CA SER A 86 12.40 3.87 7.36
C SER A 86 12.87 5.21 7.93
N SER A 87 13.96 5.74 7.39
CA SER A 87 14.51 7.05 7.73
C SER A 87 13.49 8.18 7.50
N LYS A 88 13.88 9.39 7.86
CA LYS A 88 13.03 10.57 7.64
C LYS A 88 13.00 11.01 6.19
N MET A 89 11.86 11.57 5.80
CA MET A 89 11.69 12.39 4.59
C MET A 89 12.28 13.78 4.77
N GLU A 90 12.21 14.62 3.73
CA GLU A 90 12.69 16.01 3.76
C GLU A 90 12.00 16.85 4.85
N ASN A 91 10.71 16.66 5.07
CA ASN A 91 9.92 17.34 6.09
C ASN A 91 10.18 16.83 7.53
N GLY A 92 10.95 15.77 7.69
CA GLY A 92 11.30 15.17 8.96
C GLY A 92 10.41 14.01 9.41
N GLU A 93 9.32 13.72 8.71
CA GLU A 93 8.45 12.57 8.97
C GLU A 93 9.09 11.25 8.53
N LEU A 94 8.62 10.14 9.09
CA LEU A 94 9.05 8.81 8.68
C LEU A 94 8.51 8.44 7.30
N TRP A 95 9.33 7.71 6.54
CA TRP A 95 8.84 6.97 5.40
C TRP A 95 7.92 5.83 5.81
N HIS A 96 6.79 5.74 5.15
CA HIS A 96 5.89 4.60 5.18
C HIS A 96 5.79 3.99 3.79
N MET A 97 5.80 2.66 3.69
CA MET A 97 5.64 1.96 2.42
C MET A 97 5.03 0.58 2.63
N LEU A 98 4.18 0.17 1.74
CA LEU A 98 3.70 -1.21 1.70
C LEU A 98 4.71 -2.11 0.99
N ALA A 99 4.85 -3.32 1.52
CA ALA A 99 5.49 -4.44 0.85
C ALA A 99 4.51 -5.60 0.75
N LEU A 100 3.94 -5.81 -0.43
CA LEU A 100 2.96 -6.86 -0.69
C LEU A 100 3.63 -8.09 -1.28
N GLY A 101 3.23 -9.29 -0.87
CA GLY A 101 3.91 -10.53 -1.21
C GLY A 101 5.19 -10.76 -0.40
N LEU A 102 5.37 -10.04 0.71
CA LEU A 102 6.55 -10.18 1.56
C LEU A 102 6.54 -11.54 2.27
N LYS A 103 7.70 -12.18 2.32
CA LYS A 103 7.87 -13.48 2.98
C LYS A 103 8.23 -13.30 4.45
N ASP A 104 7.78 -14.23 5.27
CA ASP A 104 7.99 -14.28 6.73
C ASP A 104 9.47 -14.33 7.16
N ASN A 105 10.37 -14.72 6.26
CA ASN A 105 11.81 -14.73 6.50
C ASN A 105 12.52 -13.43 6.11
N PHE A 106 11.80 -12.36 5.77
CA PHE A 106 12.40 -11.06 5.49
C PHE A 106 13.08 -10.50 6.74
N LYS A 107 14.36 -10.11 6.59
CA LYS A 107 15.13 -9.56 7.71
C LYS A 107 14.61 -8.16 8.08
N PRO A 108 14.13 -7.93 9.32
CA PRO A 108 13.62 -6.63 9.73
C PRO A 108 14.64 -5.49 9.59
N PRO A 109 14.19 -4.26 9.26
CA PRO A 109 15.00 -3.07 9.44
C PRO A 109 15.18 -2.76 10.94
N ASN A 110 16.13 -1.90 11.27
CA ASN A 110 16.29 -1.41 12.64
C ASN A 110 15.30 -0.26 12.89
N GLN A 111 14.03 -0.58 13.13
CA GLN A 111 12.96 0.39 13.39
C GLN A 111 12.15 -0.05 14.62
N PRO A 112 12.51 0.44 15.85
CA PRO A 112 11.88 -0.03 17.08
C PRO A 112 10.44 0.45 17.26
N ASN A 113 10.10 1.63 16.76
CA ASN A 113 8.79 2.27 16.92
C ASN A 113 8.58 3.34 15.84
N PHE A 114 7.54 4.15 15.96
CA PHE A 114 7.22 5.25 15.04
C PHE A 114 8.15 6.49 15.15
N LEU A 115 9.17 6.46 15.98
CA LEU A 115 10.08 7.58 16.11
C LEU A 115 11.25 7.46 15.13
N ILE A 116 11.71 8.63 14.65
CA ILE A 116 12.88 8.69 13.78
C ILE A 116 14.12 8.18 14.52
N ASN A 117 14.68 7.10 13.99
CA ASN A 117 15.86 6.48 14.56
C ASN A 117 17.07 6.75 13.65
N LYS A 118 18.13 7.35 14.21
CA LYS A 118 19.39 7.63 13.48
C LYS A 118 20.10 6.36 12.94
N LYS A 119 19.75 5.20 13.49
CA LYS A 119 20.26 3.89 13.04
C LYS A 119 19.33 3.19 12.07
N SER A 120 18.18 3.78 11.74
CA SER A 120 17.26 3.23 10.75
C SER A 120 17.95 3.10 9.40
N GLU A 121 17.63 2.04 8.72
CA GLU A 121 18.02 1.86 7.33
C GLU A 121 17.37 2.96 6.48
N ASN A 122 18.12 3.53 5.54
CA ASN A 122 17.54 4.53 4.66
C ASN A 122 16.58 3.88 3.65
N ILE A 123 15.70 4.68 3.10
CA ILE A 123 14.60 4.21 2.25
C ILE A 123 15.10 3.56 0.96
N GLU A 124 16.16 4.07 0.31
CA GLU A 124 16.72 3.50 -0.91
C GLU A 124 17.21 2.06 -0.68
N ARG A 125 17.91 1.83 0.42
CA ARG A 125 18.43 0.50 0.77
C ARG A 125 17.30 -0.45 1.17
N LEU A 126 16.34 0.03 1.95
CA LEU A 126 15.20 -0.80 2.37
C LEU A 126 14.35 -1.21 1.17
N SER A 127 14.02 -0.26 0.28
CA SER A 127 13.24 -0.56 -0.94
C SER A 127 13.99 -1.52 -1.88
N ALA A 128 15.31 -1.41 -2.01
CA ALA A 128 16.12 -2.36 -2.77
C ALA A 128 16.03 -3.78 -2.20
N ARG A 129 16.13 -3.93 -0.87
CA ARG A 129 15.99 -5.24 -0.21
C ARG A 129 14.61 -5.84 -0.38
N LEU A 130 13.56 -5.01 -0.33
CA LEU A 130 12.18 -5.44 -0.56
C LEU A 130 11.99 -5.89 -2.02
N PHE A 131 12.57 -5.15 -2.96
CA PHE A 131 12.57 -5.53 -4.37
C PHE A 131 13.26 -6.87 -4.60
N ASP A 132 14.45 -7.06 -4.04
CA ASP A 132 15.22 -8.32 -4.11
C ASP A 132 14.47 -9.50 -3.45
N ALA A 133 13.65 -9.21 -2.43
CA ALA A 133 12.76 -10.19 -1.80
C ALA A 133 11.53 -10.53 -2.65
N GLY A 134 11.29 -9.82 -3.76
CA GLY A 134 10.17 -10.02 -4.67
C GLY A 134 8.87 -9.36 -4.23
N ALA A 135 8.91 -8.42 -3.29
CA ALA A 135 7.74 -7.69 -2.85
C ALA A 135 7.28 -6.66 -3.89
N PHE A 136 5.97 -6.47 -4.01
CA PHE A 136 5.39 -5.32 -4.70
C PHE A 136 5.37 -4.14 -3.72
N ILE A 137 6.07 -3.05 -4.06
CA ILE A 137 6.32 -1.92 -3.16
C ILE A 137 5.43 -0.75 -3.56
N CYS A 138 4.71 -0.17 -2.58
CA CYS A 138 3.84 0.97 -2.80
C CYS A 138 4.16 2.10 -1.82
N LEU A 139 4.15 3.35 -2.31
CA LEU A 139 4.17 4.55 -1.48
C LEU A 139 2.80 4.77 -0.87
N THR A 140 2.73 4.89 0.45
CA THR A 140 1.48 5.05 1.18
C THR A 140 1.13 6.51 1.41
N HIS A 141 -0.14 6.83 1.48
CA HIS A 141 -0.76 8.08 1.94
C HIS A 141 0.12 9.35 1.80
N PRO A 142 0.57 9.71 0.57
CA PRO A 142 1.59 10.74 0.35
C PRO A 142 1.18 12.13 0.84
N GLU A 143 -0.11 12.46 0.84
CA GLU A 143 -0.59 13.74 1.36
C GLU A 143 -0.57 13.76 2.90
N TRP A 144 -0.90 12.63 3.53
CA TRP A 144 -0.92 12.52 4.99
C TRP A 144 0.47 12.77 5.58
N ASN A 145 1.49 12.12 5.05
CA ASN A 145 2.86 12.26 5.53
C ASN A 145 3.61 13.46 4.92
N GLY A 146 2.96 14.26 4.06
CA GLY A 146 3.54 15.44 3.46
C GLY A 146 4.68 15.17 2.48
N MET A 147 4.60 14.04 1.78
CA MET A 147 5.59 13.63 0.78
C MET A 147 5.73 14.66 -0.34
N THR A 148 6.97 14.99 -0.67
CA THR A 148 7.31 15.92 -1.76
C THR A 148 7.80 15.16 -2.99
N LEU A 149 7.87 15.85 -4.14
CA LEU A 149 8.51 15.30 -5.32
C LEU A 149 9.97 14.90 -5.05
N GLN A 150 10.71 15.73 -4.29
CA GLN A 150 12.12 15.45 -3.98
C GLN A 150 12.28 14.11 -3.25
N ASP A 151 11.41 13.82 -2.29
CA ASP A 151 11.39 12.53 -1.60
C ASP A 151 11.23 11.38 -2.60
N THR A 152 10.31 11.52 -3.56
CA THR A 152 10.02 10.46 -4.55
C THR A 152 11.12 10.23 -5.57
N LEU A 153 12.00 11.20 -5.79
CA LEU A 153 13.13 11.06 -6.73
C LEU A 153 14.22 10.11 -6.19
N GLU A 154 14.30 9.91 -4.88
CA GLU A 154 15.26 9.01 -4.24
C GLU A 154 14.94 7.53 -4.49
N PHE A 155 13.71 7.20 -4.90
CA PHE A 155 13.30 5.82 -5.14
C PHE A 155 13.68 5.29 -6.51
N LYS A 156 14.29 4.10 -6.51
CA LYS A 156 14.53 3.30 -7.72
C LYS A 156 13.61 2.08 -7.81
N HIS A 157 13.11 1.61 -6.69
CA HIS A 157 12.41 0.32 -6.55
C HIS A 157 11.02 0.53 -5.95
N VAL A 158 10.15 1.27 -6.65
CA VAL A 158 8.75 1.48 -6.29
C VAL A 158 7.88 1.08 -7.47
N HIS A 159 6.80 0.36 -7.19
CA HIS A 159 5.87 -0.15 -8.20
C HIS A 159 4.59 0.66 -8.31
N ALA A 160 4.13 1.24 -7.20
CA ALA A 160 2.86 1.95 -7.13
C ALA A 160 2.88 3.09 -6.10
N ILE A 161 1.83 3.90 -6.16
CA ILE A 161 1.52 4.94 -5.17
C ILE A 161 0.02 4.88 -4.83
N GLU A 162 -0.33 5.11 -3.58
CA GLU A 162 -1.71 5.35 -3.18
C GLU A 162 -2.17 6.70 -3.71
N ILE A 163 -3.19 6.68 -4.57
CA ILE A 163 -3.88 7.90 -5.01
C ILE A 163 -5.08 8.23 -4.13
N TYR A 164 -5.52 7.26 -3.33
CA TYR A 164 -6.56 7.42 -2.33
C TYR A 164 -6.31 6.47 -1.16
N ASN A 165 -6.35 7.02 0.05
CA ASN A 165 -6.28 6.31 1.32
C ASN A 165 -7.50 6.72 2.14
N HIS A 166 -8.37 5.76 2.47
CA HIS A 166 -9.68 6.06 3.05
C HIS A 166 -9.57 6.52 4.50
N SER A 167 -8.76 5.86 5.32
CA SER A 167 -8.55 6.25 6.71
C SER A 167 -8.03 7.70 6.81
N CYS A 168 -6.99 8.04 6.08
CA CYS A 168 -6.45 9.40 6.04
C CYS A 168 -7.48 10.43 5.53
N ALA A 169 -8.36 10.04 4.60
CA ALA A 169 -9.44 10.91 4.12
C ALA A 169 -10.48 11.18 5.21
N ILE A 170 -10.86 10.15 5.99
CA ILE A 170 -11.86 10.26 7.07
C ILE A 170 -11.29 11.00 8.28
N GLU A 171 -10.08 10.66 8.70
CA GLU A 171 -9.48 11.20 9.93
C GLU A 171 -9.05 12.67 9.82
N CYS A 172 -8.49 13.06 8.69
CA CYS A 172 -7.84 14.36 8.58
C CYS A 172 -7.96 15.06 7.21
N GLU A 173 -8.81 14.54 6.32
CA GLU A 173 -9.03 15.06 4.95
C GLU A 173 -7.75 15.05 4.07
N ARG A 174 -6.77 14.17 4.36
CA ARG A 174 -5.47 14.07 3.67
C ARG A 174 -5.26 12.72 3.00
N GLY A 175 -6.30 12.18 2.41
CA GLY A 175 -6.27 10.85 1.75
C GLY A 175 -5.86 10.88 0.28
N SER A 176 -5.55 12.03 -0.33
CA SER A 176 -5.23 12.12 -1.75
C SER A 176 -3.73 11.91 -2.03
N GLY A 177 -3.41 11.16 -3.08
CA GLY A 177 -2.05 11.05 -3.61
C GLY A 177 -1.89 11.65 -5.01
N VAL A 178 -2.97 12.23 -5.55
CA VAL A 178 -3.03 12.65 -6.96
C VAL A 178 -2.01 13.75 -7.28
N ALA A 179 -1.84 14.74 -6.41
CA ALA A 179 -0.93 15.84 -6.65
C ALA A 179 0.55 15.38 -6.69
N VAL A 180 0.93 14.44 -5.83
CA VAL A 180 2.29 13.87 -5.82
C VAL A 180 2.50 12.98 -7.05
N LEU A 181 1.52 12.16 -7.40
CA LEU A 181 1.57 11.35 -8.62
C LEU A 181 1.76 12.19 -9.87
N ASP A 182 0.98 13.27 -10.03
CA ASP A 182 1.09 14.19 -11.18
C ASP A 182 2.52 14.74 -11.34
N GLN A 183 3.14 15.14 -10.23
CA GLN A 183 4.52 15.60 -10.23
C GLN A 183 5.51 14.49 -10.64
N ILE A 184 5.33 13.27 -10.13
CA ILE A 184 6.17 12.10 -10.47
C ILE A 184 6.09 11.80 -11.97
N LEU A 185 4.87 11.77 -12.53
CA LEU A 185 4.64 11.51 -13.96
C LEU A 185 5.24 12.61 -14.84
N ASN A 186 5.12 13.88 -14.44
CA ASN A 186 5.74 15.01 -15.13
C ASN A 186 7.29 14.95 -15.14
N HIS A 187 7.89 14.22 -14.20
CA HIS A 187 9.34 13.95 -14.18
C HIS A 187 9.73 12.67 -14.94
N GLY A 188 8.78 12.07 -15.67
CA GLY A 188 9.04 10.93 -16.54
C GLY A 188 9.19 9.59 -15.81
N LYS A 189 8.78 9.50 -14.54
CA LYS A 189 8.68 8.21 -13.82
C LYS A 189 7.28 7.63 -13.99
N GLU A 190 7.20 6.36 -14.30
CA GLU A 190 5.95 5.62 -14.40
C GLU A 190 5.69 4.84 -13.11
N LEU A 191 4.49 4.97 -12.55
CA LEU A 191 4.02 4.21 -11.40
C LEU A 191 2.61 3.68 -11.66
N ASN A 192 2.32 2.49 -11.12
CA ASN A 192 0.94 2.04 -10.99
C ASN A 192 0.23 2.86 -9.89
N ILE A 193 -1.08 2.81 -9.91
CA ILE A 193 -1.93 3.49 -8.94
C ILE A 193 -2.76 2.47 -8.16
N ILE A 194 -2.91 2.70 -6.86
CA ILE A 194 -3.82 1.93 -6.02
C ILE A 194 -4.68 2.88 -5.17
N ALA A 195 -5.85 2.41 -4.79
CA ALA A 195 -6.68 3.01 -3.76
C ALA A 195 -6.88 1.97 -2.66
N THR A 196 -6.82 2.39 -1.40
CA THR A 196 -6.80 1.51 -0.24
C THR A 196 -7.61 2.08 0.91
N ASP A 197 -7.83 1.26 1.93
CA ASP A 197 -8.52 1.71 3.13
C ASP A 197 -7.56 2.21 4.20
N ASP A 198 -6.46 1.51 4.46
CA ASP A 198 -5.62 1.74 5.65
C ASP A 198 -6.44 1.58 6.94
N SER A 199 -7.35 0.60 6.92
CA SER A 199 -8.36 0.42 7.96
C SER A 199 -7.76 -0.09 9.27
N HIS A 200 -8.14 0.55 10.37
CA HIS A 200 -7.78 0.14 11.73
C HIS A 200 -9.02 -0.32 12.52
N PHE A 201 -10.22 -0.07 12.01
CA PHE A 201 -11.51 -0.41 12.65
C PHE A 201 -11.76 0.27 14.01
N HIS A 202 -11.02 1.33 14.34
CA HIS A 202 -11.31 2.17 15.50
C HIS A 202 -12.43 3.17 15.21
N ILE A 203 -12.56 3.54 13.95
CA ILE A 203 -13.59 4.39 13.36
C ILE A 203 -14.15 3.69 12.11
N GLU A 204 -15.02 4.35 11.35
CA GLU A 204 -15.54 3.82 10.07
C GLU A 204 -14.58 4.10 8.91
N ASP A 205 -13.38 3.53 8.99
CA ASP A 205 -12.25 3.74 8.06
C ASP A 205 -12.05 2.59 7.06
N ALA A 206 -13.02 1.68 6.94
CA ALA A 206 -12.95 0.53 6.05
C ALA A 206 -13.92 0.64 4.87
N PHE A 207 -13.62 -0.11 3.79
CA PHE A 207 -14.45 -0.31 2.60
C PHE A 207 -14.62 0.89 1.66
N GLY A 208 -13.85 1.96 1.86
CA GLY A 208 -13.87 3.17 1.04
C GLY A 208 -12.87 3.19 -0.10
N GLY A 209 -11.79 2.40 -0.01
CA GLY A 209 -10.74 2.25 -1.01
C GLY A 209 -10.57 0.80 -1.48
N TRP A 210 -10.38 0.59 -2.79
CA TRP A 210 -10.12 -0.75 -3.32
C TRP A 210 -9.43 -0.72 -4.68
N VAL A 211 -8.86 -1.85 -5.05
CA VAL A 211 -8.37 -2.11 -6.40
C VAL A 211 -9.22 -3.17 -7.10
N MET A 212 -9.26 -3.11 -8.42
CA MET A 212 -9.88 -4.13 -9.26
C MET A 212 -8.79 -4.79 -10.11
N VAL A 213 -8.53 -6.07 -9.86
CA VAL A 213 -7.52 -6.84 -10.61
C VAL A 213 -8.23 -7.80 -11.56
N LYS A 214 -7.83 -7.78 -12.81
CA LYS A 214 -8.35 -8.69 -13.82
C LYS A 214 -7.48 -9.93 -13.96
N SER A 215 -8.10 -11.11 -13.89
CA SER A 215 -7.47 -12.40 -14.12
C SER A 215 -8.39 -13.38 -14.87
#